data_7bed2136b00c1a3d53fb3d2056286a48
#
_entry.id   7bed2136b00c1a3d53fb3d2056286a48
#
_cell.length_a   1.000
_cell.length_b   1.000
_cell.length_c   1.000
_cell.angle_alpha   90.00
_cell.angle_beta   90.00
_cell.angle_gamma   90.00
#
_symmetry.space_group_name_H-M   'P 1'
#
loop_
_entity.id
_entity.type
_entity.pdbx_description
1 polymer ?
#
loop_
_entity_poly.entity_id
_entity_poly.type
_entity_poly.pdbx_seq_one_letter_code
_entity_poly.pdbx_strand_id
1 'polypeptide(L)'
;MSYILHLGHQPTDIAGISGLLNTTAGGFDPTLDVNAIRHVGFNSYSAPFSFSVPEPVGDLWLGFRYVPPNADANSINRAEASFLEFYSATNVLLAQIKPITTTNRYHAIAAGDTSAQGSSSYTAPNGQPQWIDVRVAVGAEITIEFYVEGVLQSTATAANANGKGKPRHVVFANTALHGISANRTWYYAHIAALDGVSTIGRRFVRRSPNAIASFNQMVGSIDALRDGDIATRVASTAAGQRMSFSLTGPTGPASVSAIAGVHLKQIAQAGTVGPDATTGFLRIGGVNHDAAPETVPDLAPKPVYSSWAVNPADASPWSDLTLPNEVGILSA
;
A
#
# COMPACT_ATOMS: atom_id res chain seq x y z
N MET A 1 9.03 -14.48 -6.78
CA MET A 1 8.64 -13.10 -7.11
C MET A 1 7.76 -12.58 -6.00
N SER A 2 7.97 -11.33 -5.57
CA SER A 2 7.10 -10.71 -4.57
C SER A 2 5.73 -10.45 -5.21
N TYR A 3 4.64 -10.82 -4.54
CA TYR A 3 3.29 -10.43 -4.92
C TYR A 3 2.91 -9.03 -4.42
N ILE A 4 3.81 -8.35 -3.71
CA ILE A 4 3.57 -6.99 -3.23
C ILE A 4 3.95 -6.00 -4.31
N LEU A 5 3.00 -5.19 -4.72
CA LEU A 5 3.19 -4.10 -5.66
C LEU A 5 3.44 -2.76 -4.93
N HIS A 6 2.76 -2.53 -3.80
CA HIS A 6 2.90 -1.31 -3.03
C HIS A 6 2.45 -1.50 -1.57
N LEU A 7 3.17 -0.86 -0.65
CA LEU A 7 2.77 -0.70 0.75
C LEU A 7 2.86 0.79 1.11
N GLY A 8 1.71 1.38 1.40
CA GLY A 8 1.58 2.81 1.73
C GLY A 8 1.50 3.03 3.24
N HIS A 9 2.65 3.23 3.89
CA HIS A 9 2.75 3.41 5.35
C HIS A 9 3.25 4.79 5.74
N GLN A 10 3.86 5.52 4.80
CA GLN A 10 4.48 6.81 5.06
C GLN A 10 4.07 7.84 4.00
N PRO A 11 4.16 9.15 4.31
CA PRO A 11 3.89 10.21 3.35
C PRO A 11 4.70 10.11 2.06
N THR A 12 5.93 9.61 2.14
CA THR A 12 6.81 9.40 0.98
C THR A 12 6.36 8.28 0.04
N ASP A 13 5.50 7.39 0.51
CA ASP A 13 4.96 6.30 -0.31
C ASP A 13 3.81 6.76 -1.22
N ILE A 14 3.22 7.91 -0.93
CA ILE A 14 1.97 8.36 -1.54
C ILE A 14 2.06 9.86 -1.81
N ALA A 15 1.87 10.25 -3.06
CA ALA A 15 1.86 11.67 -3.46
C ALA A 15 0.55 12.37 -3.02
N GLY A 16 0.65 13.60 -2.53
CA GLY A 16 -0.51 14.46 -2.27
C GLY A 16 -1.15 14.31 -0.88
N ILE A 17 -0.55 13.56 0.06
CA ILE A 17 -1.10 13.44 1.42
C ILE A 17 -0.73 14.63 2.32
N SER A 18 -1.58 14.89 3.32
CA SER A 18 -1.41 16.03 4.25
C SER A 18 -0.54 15.73 5.47
N GLY A 19 -0.25 14.47 5.76
CA GLY A 19 0.62 14.08 6.87
C GLY A 19 0.28 12.74 7.51
N LEU A 20 1.03 12.42 8.56
CA LEU A 20 0.79 11.27 9.44
C LEU A 20 -0.03 11.67 10.67
N LEU A 21 -0.77 10.72 11.20
CA LEU A 21 -1.51 10.86 12.44
C LEU A 21 -1.30 9.63 13.33
N ASN A 22 -0.70 9.84 14.50
CA ASN A 22 -0.41 8.81 15.50
C ASN A 22 -1.47 8.77 16.60
N THR A 23 -2.75 8.64 16.24
CA THR A 23 -3.82 8.57 17.21
C THR A 23 -4.88 7.56 16.82
N THR A 24 -5.55 6.97 17.79
CA THR A 24 -6.66 6.05 17.55
C THR A 24 -7.81 6.69 16.76
N ALA A 25 -7.98 8.01 16.85
CA ALA A 25 -8.95 8.77 16.06
C ALA A 25 -8.65 8.75 14.54
N GLY A 26 -7.43 8.44 14.13
CA GLY A 26 -7.02 8.34 12.73
C GLY A 26 -7.44 7.05 12.03
N GLY A 27 -8.18 6.16 12.70
CA GLY A 27 -8.71 4.95 12.08
C GLY A 27 -7.70 3.86 11.77
N PHE A 28 -6.45 3.97 12.24
CA PHE A 28 -5.49 2.88 12.14
C PHE A 28 -5.76 1.79 13.19
N ASP A 29 -5.22 0.61 12.93
CA ASP A 29 -5.22 -0.49 13.89
C ASP A 29 -3.85 -0.52 14.57
N PRO A 30 -3.74 -0.19 15.89
CA PRO A 30 -2.47 -0.11 16.58
C PRO A 30 -1.79 -1.47 16.74
N THR A 31 -2.49 -2.58 16.50
CA THR A 31 -1.89 -3.92 16.48
C THR A 31 -1.16 -4.21 15.18
N LEU A 32 -1.36 -3.42 14.13
CA LEU A 32 -0.77 -3.57 12.80
C LEU A 32 0.27 -2.50 12.49
N ASP A 33 -0.02 -1.23 12.83
CA ASP A 33 0.87 -0.10 12.59
C ASP A 33 0.67 0.97 13.66
N VAL A 34 1.65 1.84 13.82
CA VAL A 34 1.61 2.97 14.75
C VAL A 34 1.09 4.26 14.13
N ASN A 35 0.85 4.28 12.82
CA ASN A 35 0.49 5.47 12.05
C ASN A 35 -0.74 5.25 11.17
N ALA A 36 -1.51 6.34 10.97
CA ALA A 36 -2.47 6.49 9.88
C ALA A 36 -2.06 7.64 8.96
N ILE A 37 -2.38 7.53 7.68
CA ILE A 37 -2.19 8.59 6.71
C ILE A 37 -3.42 9.49 6.75
N ARG A 38 -3.18 10.79 6.90
CA ARG A 38 -4.22 11.82 6.93
C ARG A 38 -4.26 12.57 5.61
N HIS A 39 -5.44 12.66 5.03
CA HIS A 39 -5.72 13.55 3.92
C HIS A 39 -6.75 14.60 4.34
N VAL A 40 -6.42 15.87 4.14
CA VAL A 40 -7.28 17.00 4.50
C VAL A 40 -7.74 17.69 3.23
N GLY A 41 -9.04 17.72 3.01
CA GLY A 41 -9.67 18.54 1.98
C GLY A 41 -9.97 19.93 2.50
N PHE A 42 -9.59 20.96 1.74
CA PHE A 42 -9.86 22.37 2.06
C PHE A 42 -10.84 22.96 1.04
N ASN A 43 -11.89 23.61 1.54
CA ASN A 43 -12.77 24.55 0.80
C ASN A 43 -12.91 24.26 -0.71
N SER A 44 -13.53 23.18 -1.06
CA SER A 44 -13.87 22.79 -2.43
C SER A 44 -12.77 22.05 -3.23
N TYR A 45 -11.51 22.16 -2.89
CA TYR A 45 -10.43 21.56 -3.69
C TYR A 45 -9.33 20.98 -2.81
N SER A 46 -9.21 19.67 -2.73
CA SER A 46 -7.96 19.03 -2.32
C SER A 46 -7.39 18.27 -3.50
N ALA A 47 -6.08 18.32 -3.67
CA ALA A 47 -5.42 17.48 -4.64
C ALA A 47 -5.71 16.00 -4.29
N PRO A 48 -6.01 15.15 -5.27
CA PRO A 48 -6.08 13.72 -5.05
C PRO A 48 -4.71 13.23 -4.56
N PHE A 49 -4.69 12.23 -3.70
CA PHE A 49 -3.46 11.54 -3.39
C PHE A 49 -3.38 10.23 -4.18
N SER A 50 -2.19 9.82 -4.53
CA SER A 50 -1.99 8.73 -5.48
C SER A 50 -0.68 8.00 -5.27
N PHE A 51 -0.60 6.81 -5.81
CA PHE A 51 0.64 6.08 -5.99
C PHE A 51 0.63 5.29 -7.30
N SER A 52 1.82 4.91 -7.75
CA SER A 52 2.00 4.04 -8.90
C SER A 52 2.46 2.66 -8.46
N VAL A 53 2.11 1.65 -9.23
CA VAL A 53 2.53 0.26 -9.03
C VAL A 53 3.25 -0.27 -10.26
N PRO A 54 4.13 -1.26 -10.14
CA PRO A 54 4.53 -2.10 -11.27
C PRO A 54 3.31 -2.69 -11.97
N GLU A 55 3.42 -3.02 -13.24
CA GLU A 55 2.32 -3.68 -13.96
C GLU A 55 2.05 -5.06 -13.34
N PRO A 56 0.84 -5.31 -12.85
CA PRO A 56 0.52 -6.59 -12.26
C PRO A 56 0.48 -7.69 -13.33
N VAL A 57 1.00 -8.86 -13.01
CA VAL A 57 0.88 -10.04 -13.88
C VAL A 57 -0.54 -10.59 -13.79
N GLY A 58 -1.07 -10.70 -12.58
CA GLY A 58 -2.45 -11.10 -12.29
C GLY A 58 -3.40 -9.91 -12.19
N ASP A 59 -4.41 -10.03 -11.35
CA ASP A 59 -5.34 -8.97 -11.01
C ASP A 59 -4.72 -8.06 -9.95
N LEU A 60 -4.99 -6.76 -10.03
CA LEU A 60 -4.64 -5.84 -8.95
C LEU A 60 -5.64 -6.01 -7.81
N TRP A 61 -5.13 -6.30 -6.62
CA TRP A 61 -5.86 -6.25 -5.37
C TRP A 61 -5.36 -5.09 -4.53
N LEU A 62 -6.26 -4.21 -4.10
CA LEU A 62 -5.98 -3.09 -3.22
C LEU A 62 -6.76 -3.25 -1.93
N GLY A 63 -6.05 -3.27 -0.79
CA GLY A 63 -6.64 -3.28 0.55
C GLY A 63 -6.22 -2.07 1.36
N PHE A 64 -7.13 -1.50 2.14
CA PHE A 64 -6.83 -0.40 3.06
C PHE A 64 -7.90 -0.23 4.13
N ARG A 65 -7.53 0.39 5.23
CA ARG A 65 -8.49 0.82 6.24
C ARG A 65 -8.85 2.28 6.00
N TYR A 66 -10.13 2.59 6.05
CA TYR A 66 -10.68 3.89 5.73
C TYR A 66 -11.62 4.39 6.82
N VAL A 67 -11.49 5.67 7.19
CA VAL A 67 -12.46 6.37 8.03
C VAL A 67 -13.02 7.53 7.23
N PRO A 68 -14.30 7.49 6.85
CA PRO A 68 -14.96 8.62 6.22
C PRO A 68 -15.05 9.78 7.21
N PRO A 69 -15.03 11.03 6.75
CA PRO A 69 -15.25 12.17 7.62
C PRO A 69 -16.63 12.11 8.26
N ASN A 70 -16.73 12.60 9.49
CA ASN A 70 -18.02 12.91 10.11
C ASN A 70 -18.66 14.06 9.32
N ALA A 71 -19.47 13.74 8.34
CA ALA A 71 -20.10 14.73 7.48
C ALA A 71 -21.60 14.53 7.50
N ASP A 72 -22.33 15.63 7.49
CA ASP A 72 -23.75 15.60 7.13
C ASP A 72 -23.88 14.93 5.76
N ALA A 73 -24.89 14.10 5.60
CA ALA A 73 -25.13 13.34 4.36
C ALA A 73 -25.05 14.18 3.08
N ASN A 74 -25.27 15.47 3.18
CA ASN A 74 -25.27 16.44 2.08
C ASN A 74 -23.86 16.93 1.65
N SER A 75 -22.80 16.67 2.40
CA SER A 75 -21.48 17.25 2.12
C SER A 75 -20.50 16.33 1.39
N ILE A 76 -20.85 15.04 1.24
CA ILE A 76 -20.02 14.05 0.48
C ILE A 76 -20.62 13.77 -0.90
N ASN A 77 -21.76 14.35 -1.23
CA ASN A 77 -22.68 13.93 -2.28
C ASN A 77 -22.54 14.72 -3.56
N ARG A 78 -21.40 14.59 -4.25
CA ARG A 78 -21.43 14.94 -5.67
C ARG A 78 -21.13 13.68 -6.49
N ALA A 79 -22.11 13.31 -7.31
CA ALA A 79 -22.04 12.19 -8.26
C ALA A 79 -20.85 12.24 -9.23
N GLU A 80 -20.15 13.35 -9.23
CA GLU A 80 -19.06 13.64 -10.16
C GLU A 80 -17.69 13.25 -9.57
N ALA A 81 -17.58 13.10 -8.24
CA ALA A 81 -16.33 12.80 -7.59
C ALA A 81 -16.15 11.31 -7.37
N SER A 82 -15.00 10.78 -7.72
CA SER A 82 -14.66 9.39 -7.44
C SER A 82 -14.03 9.26 -6.06
N PHE A 83 -14.40 8.20 -5.35
CA PHE A 83 -13.74 7.80 -4.11
C PHE A 83 -12.38 7.16 -4.39
N LEU A 84 -12.30 6.36 -5.45
CA LEU A 84 -11.13 5.60 -5.86
C LEU A 84 -11.14 5.44 -7.38
N GLU A 85 -9.98 5.62 -8.02
CA GLU A 85 -9.82 5.49 -9.46
C GLU A 85 -8.57 4.67 -9.79
N PHE A 86 -8.64 3.88 -10.86
CA PHE A 86 -7.56 3.07 -11.38
C PHE A 86 -7.29 3.41 -12.83
N TYR A 87 -6.04 3.73 -13.13
CA TYR A 87 -5.61 4.14 -14.46
C TYR A 87 -4.51 3.22 -15.00
N SER A 88 -4.46 3.07 -16.31
CA SER A 88 -3.37 2.40 -17.03
C SER A 88 -2.08 3.23 -17.01
N ALA A 89 -0.99 2.68 -17.55
CA ALA A 89 0.28 3.38 -17.73
C ALA A 89 0.17 4.64 -18.60
N THR A 90 -0.82 4.69 -19.48
CA THR A 90 -1.11 5.84 -20.37
C THR A 90 -2.17 6.79 -19.82
N ASN A 91 -2.44 6.71 -18.51
CA ASN A 91 -3.45 7.51 -17.81
C ASN A 91 -4.89 7.35 -18.36
N VAL A 92 -5.22 6.19 -18.90
CA VAL A 92 -6.58 5.85 -19.30
C VAL A 92 -7.32 5.26 -18.11
N LEU A 93 -8.50 5.79 -17.79
CA LEU A 93 -9.34 5.27 -16.71
C LEU A 93 -9.81 3.85 -17.03
N LEU A 94 -9.61 2.94 -16.08
CA LEU A 94 -9.99 1.52 -16.16
C LEU A 94 -11.19 1.20 -15.29
N ALA A 95 -11.18 1.71 -14.06
CA ALA A 95 -12.21 1.42 -13.09
C ALA A 95 -12.26 2.52 -12.03
N GLN A 96 -13.40 2.65 -11.36
CA GLN A 96 -13.57 3.60 -10.27
C GLN A 96 -14.66 3.16 -9.28
N ILE A 97 -14.57 3.66 -8.05
CA ILE A 97 -15.64 3.62 -7.08
C ILE A 97 -16.18 5.02 -6.92
N LYS A 98 -17.46 5.20 -7.15
CA LYS A 98 -18.14 6.49 -7.13
C LYS A 98 -19.26 6.53 -6.12
N PRO A 99 -19.53 7.68 -5.47
CA PRO A 99 -20.77 7.88 -4.75
C PRO A 99 -21.95 7.94 -5.74
N ILE A 100 -23.08 7.42 -5.30
CA ILE A 100 -24.36 7.62 -5.98
C ILE A 100 -24.91 8.99 -5.56
N THR A 101 -25.46 9.74 -6.49
CA THR A 101 -26.05 11.06 -6.25
C THR A 101 -26.91 11.11 -4.99
N THR A 102 -26.63 12.05 -4.11
CA THR A 102 -27.43 12.42 -2.91
C THR A 102 -27.39 11.44 -1.71
N THR A 103 -26.60 10.39 -1.73
CA THR A 103 -26.51 9.44 -0.62
C THR A 103 -25.06 9.01 -0.36
N ASN A 104 -24.70 8.68 0.88
CA ASN A 104 -23.39 8.07 1.22
C ASN A 104 -23.26 6.63 0.68
N ARG A 105 -23.73 6.40 -0.54
CA ARG A 105 -23.72 5.08 -1.18
C ARG A 105 -22.68 5.07 -2.28
N TYR A 106 -21.88 4.03 -2.32
CA TYR A 106 -20.81 3.82 -3.30
C TYR A 106 -21.11 2.62 -4.18
N HIS A 107 -20.77 2.71 -5.45
CA HIS A 107 -20.85 1.61 -6.40
C HIS A 107 -19.58 1.52 -7.25
N ALA A 108 -19.34 0.32 -7.77
CA ALA A 108 -18.27 0.05 -8.71
C ALA A 108 -18.66 0.47 -10.14
N ILE A 109 -17.71 1.00 -10.89
CA ILE A 109 -17.84 1.33 -12.32
C ILE A 109 -16.63 0.76 -13.06
N ALA A 110 -16.88 -0.07 -14.06
CA ALA A 110 -15.88 -0.50 -15.02
C ALA A 110 -15.88 0.45 -16.22
N ALA A 111 -14.74 1.04 -16.54
CA ALA A 111 -14.59 1.98 -17.64
C ALA A 111 -13.94 1.28 -18.85
N GLY A 112 -14.63 0.31 -19.43
CA GLY A 112 -14.23 -0.38 -20.66
C GLY A 112 -14.44 0.47 -21.92
N ASP A 113 -14.77 -0.17 -23.04
CA ASP A 113 -15.11 0.52 -24.29
C ASP A 113 -16.36 1.39 -24.10
N THR A 114 -17.29 0.90 -23.29
CA THR A 114 -18.40 1.66 -22.71
C THR A 114 -18.37 1.45 -21.20
N SER A 115 -18.78 2.45 -20.43
CA SER A 115 -18.82 2.33 -18.98
C SER A 115 -19.98 1.45 -18.52
N ALA A 116 -19.74 0.55 -17.58
CA ALA A 116 -20.74 -0.26 -16.91
C ALA A 116 -20.72 0.03 -15.40
N GLN A 117 -21.92 0.15 -14.82
CA GLN A 117 -22.12 0.42 -13.40
C GLN A 117 -22.68 -0.80 -12.69
N GLY A 118 -22.16 -1.10 -11.50
CA GLY A 118 -22.67 -2.14 -10.64
C GLY A 118 -24.08 -1.85 -10.14
N SER A 119 -24.90 -2.89 -10.07
CA SER A 119 -26.32 -2.79 -9.65
C SER A 119 -26.49 -2.60 -8.14
N SER A 120 -25.53 -3.06 -7.34
CA SER A 120 -25.52 -2.95 -5.88
C SER A 120 -24.68 -1.78 -5.40
N SER A 121 -24.90 -1.34 -4.20
CA SER A 121 -24.20 -0.22 -3.60
C SER A 121 -24.06 -0.37 -2.10
N TYR A 122 -22.99 0.22 -1.56
CA TYR A 122 -22.68 0.23 -0.15
C TYR A 122 -22.91 1.61 0.46
N THR A 123 -23.48 1.67 1.65
CA THR A 123 -23.64 2.90 2.44
C THR A 123 -22.55 2.97 3.50
N ALA A 124 -21.65 3.95 3.37
CA ALA A 124 -20.58 4.14 4.36
C ALA A 124 -21.14 4.76 5.64
N PRO A 125 -20.94 4.15 6.81
CA PRO A 125 -21.29 4.77 8.09
C PRO A 125 -20.32 5.91 8.41
N ASN A 126 -20.85 7.05 8.84
CA ASN A 126 -20.06 8.24 9.18
C ASN A 126 -19.09 7.96 10.33
N GLY A 127 -17.82 8.34 10.14
CA GLY A 127 -16.79 8.29 11.18
C GLY A 127 -16.39 6.92 11.69
N GLN A 128 -16.90 5.84 11.09
CA GLN A 128 -16.55 4.48 11.50
C GLN A 128 -15.44 3.91 10.62
N PRO A 129 -14.36 3.37 11.21
CA PRO A 129 -13.31 2.71 10.44
C PRO A 129 -13.81 1.43 9.79
N GLN A 130 -13.39 1.21 8.53
CA GLN A 130 -13.77 0.05 7.74
C GLN A 130 -12.60 -0.46 6.92
N TRP A 131 -12.55 -1.78 6.73
CA TRP A 131 -11.67 -2.40 5.77
C TRP A 131 -12.31 -2.39 4.39
N ILE A 132 -11.60 -1.82 3.44
CA ILE A 132 -11.97 -1.78 2.03
C ILE A 132 -11.00 -2.67 1.27
N ASP A 133 -11.55 -3.54 0.42
CA ASP A 133 -10.77 -4.32 -0.52
C ASP A 133 -11.37 -4.15 -1.92
N VAL A 134 -10.51 -3.97 -2.92
CA VAL A 134 -10.91 -3.76 -4.31
C VAL A 134 -10.08 -4.66 -5.21
N ARG A 135 -10.74 -5.40 -6.09
CA ARG A 135 -10.11 -6.14 -7.17
C ARG A 135 -10.35 -5.45 -8.50
N VAL A 136 -9.30 -5.30 -9.29
CA VAL A 136 -9.38 -4.84 -10.68
C VAL A 136 -8.72 -5.88 -11.57
N ALA A 137 -9.54 -6.57 -12.37
CA ALA A 137 -9.12 -7.52 -13.37
C ALA A 137 -9.21 -6.88 -14.75
N VAL A 138 -8.16 -7.01 -15.57
CA VAL A 138 -8.11 -6.45 -16.93
C VAL A 138 -7.63 -7.52 -17.91
N GLY A 139 -8.51 -7.85 -18.84
CA GLY A 139 -8.31 -8.79 -19.94
C GLY A 139 -9.15 -8.38 -21.15
N ALA A 140 -9.91 -9.30 -21.74
CA ALA A 140 -10.93 -9.01 -22.75
C ALA A 140 -12.07 -8.14 -22.19
N GLU A 141 -12.21 -8.16 -20.87
CA GLU A 141 -13.11 -7.30 -20.11
C GLU A 141 -12.33 -6.60 -19.00
N ILE A 142 -12.88 -5.49 -18.49
CA ILE A 142 -12.46 -4.85 -17.25
C ILE A 142 -13.52 -5.16 -16.21
N THR A 143 -13.11 -5.83 -15.13
CA THR A 143 -13.99 -6.11 -13.99
C THR A 143 -13.44 -5.42 -12.74
N ILE A 144 -14.32 -4.73 -12.02
CA ILE A 144 -14.04 -4.19 -10.70
C ILE A 144 -15.00 -4.80 -9.68
N GLU A 145 -14.45 -5.24 -8.55
CA GLU A 145 -15.18 -5.75 -7.39
C GLU A 145 -14.82 -4.91 -6.18
N PHE A 146 -15.82 -4.47 -5.44
CA PHE A 146 -15.70 -3.63 -4.25
C PHE A 146 -16.23 -4.37 -3.04
N TYR A 147 -15.37 -4.56 -2.04
CA TYR A 147 -15.65 -5.28 -0.81
C TYR A 147 -15.50 -4.34 0.39
N VAL A 148 -16.34 -4.53 1.38
CA VAL A 148 -16.24 -3.88 2.71
C VAL A 148 -16.33 -4.97 3.78
N GLU A 149 -15.38 -4.96 4.71
CA GLU A 149 -15.23 -5.99 5.75
C GLU A 149 -15.25 -7.42 5.16
N GLY A 150 -14.64 -7.58 3.98
CA GLY A 150 -14.57 -8.86 3.25
C GLY A 150 -15.85 -9.26 2.51
N VAL A 151 -16.92 -8.47 2.59
CA VAL A 151 -18.21 -8.75 1.93
C VAL A 151 -18.32 -7.97 0.62
N LEU A 152 -18.61 -8.65 -0.49
CA LEU A 152 -18.82 -8.02 -1.80
C LEU A 152 -20.02 -7.07 -1.75
N GLN A 153 -19.79 -5.80 -2.07
CA GLN A 153 -20.79 -4.74 -2.05
C GLN A 153 -21.27 -4.36 -3.46
N SER A 154 -20.36 -4.35 -4.42
CA SER A 154 -20.67 -3.97 -5.80
C SER A 154 -19.67 -4.60 -6.76
N THR A 155 -20.15 -4.98 -7.94
CA THR A 155 -19.31 -5.42 -9.06
C THR A 155 -19.78 -4.79 -10.35
N ALA A 156 -18.85 -4.49 -11.24
CA ALA A 156 -19.13 -4.02 -12.59
C ALA A 156 -18.16 -4.66 -13.58
N THR A 157 -18.65 -4.95 -14.77
CA THR A 157 -17.84 -5.50 -15.88
C THR A 157 -18.17 -4.79 -17.17
N ALA A 158 -17.17 -4.44 -17.96
CA ALA A 158 -17.29 -3.78 -19.26
C ALA A 158 -16.31 -4.38 -20.26
N ALA A 159 -16.70 -4.48 -21.53
CA ALA A 159 -15.83 -4.95 -22.60
C ALA A 159 -14.56 -4.08 -22.75
N ASN A 160 -13.45 -4.68 -23.11
CA ASN A 160 -12.15 -4.02 -23.30
C ASN A 160 -11.50 -4.44 -24.63
N ALA A 161 -12.26 -4.41 -25.71
CA ALA A 161 -11.79 -4.79 -27.05
C ALA A 161 -10.64 -3.87 -27.54
N ASN A 162 -10.61 -2.61 -27.09
CA ASN A 162 -9.57 -1.65 -27.41
C ASN A 162 -8.27 -1.81 -26.59
N GLY A 163 -8.22 -2.74 -25.64
CA GLY A 163 -7.00 -3.13 -24.91
C GLY A 163 -6.40 -1.98 -24.09
N LYS A 164 -7.11 -1.45 -23.11
CA LYS A 164 -6.68 -0.29 -22.28
C LYS A 164 -5.47 -0.54 -21.38
N GLY A 165 -4.95 -1.77 -21.32
CA GLY A 165 -3.82 -2.14 -20.47
C GLY A 165 -4.21 -2.36 -19.00
N LYS A 166 -3.23 -2.73 -18.18
CA LYS A 166 -3.42 -3.05 -16.76
C LYS A 166 -3.28 -1.82 -15.86
N PRO A 167 -3.80 -1.87 -14.60
CA PRO A 167 -3.69 -0.77 -13.66
C PRO A 167 -2.23 -0.46 -13.29
N ARG A 168 -1.86 0.81 -13.33
CA ARG A 168 -0.53 1.32 -12.99
C ARG A 168 -0.59 2.48 -12.00
N HIS A 169 -1.70 3.22 -11.98
CA HIS A 169 -1.89 4.35 -11.08
C HIS A 169 -3.18 4.19 -10.30
N VAL A 170 -3.09 4.39 -8.99
CA VAL A 170 -4.21 4.37 -8.06
C VAL A 170 -4.38 5.78 -7.51
N VAL A 171 -5.58 6.34 -7.64
CA VAL A 171 -5.91 7.70 -7.19
C VAL A 171 -7.03 7.61 -6.17
N PHE A 172 -6.81 8.17 -4.99
CA PHE A 172 -7.78 8.24 -3.92
C PHE A 172 -8.44 9.61 -3.87
N ALA A 173 -9.72 9.61 -3.52
CA ALA A 173 -10.48 10.82 -3.19
C ALA A 173 -10.21 11.96 -4.16
N ASN A 174 -10.67 11.82 -5.41
CA ASN A 174 -10.65 12.95 -6.33
C ASN A 174 -11.61 14.04 -5.83
N THR A 175 -11.18 14.76 -4.79
CA THR A 175 -11.97 15.75 -4.07
C THR A 175 -12.04 17.10 -4.80
N ALA A 176 -11.34 17.25 -5.93
CA ALA A 176 -11.41 18.45 -6.76
C ALA A 176 -12.84 18.75 -7.23
N LEU A 177 -13.70 17.73 -7.21
CA LEU A 177 -15.11 17.83 -7.61
C LEU A 177 -16.08 17.91 -6.43
N HIS A 178 -15.59 17.74 -5.17
CA HIS A 178 -16.41 17.91 -3.98
C HIS A 178 -16.49 19.39 -3.59
N GLY A 179 -17.59 20.03 -3.85
CA GLY A 179 -17.90 21.35 -3.28
C GLY A 179 -18.18 21.22 -1.80
N ILE A 180 -17.14 21.05 -0.99
CA ILE A 180 -17.24 20.93 0.46
C ILE A 180 -17.21 22.33 1.06
N SER A 181 -18.23 22.69 1.84
CA SER A 181 -18.33 23.99 2.51
C SER A 181 -17.47 24.10 3.78
N ALA A 182 -16.76 23.04 4.17
CA ALA A 182 -15.92 22.99 5.36
C ALA A 182 -14.71 22.07 5.16
N ASN A 183 -13.65 22.32 5.94
CA ASN A 183 -12.48 21.42 5.98
C ASN A 183 -12.91 20.04 6.45
N ARG A 184 -12.58 19.00 5.67
CA ARG A 184 -12.87 17.61 5.99
C ARG A 184 -11.57 16.82 6.01
N THR A 185 -11.49 15.86 6.91
CA THR A 185 -10.33 14.98 7.03
C THR A 185 -10.76 13.54 6.77
N TRP A 186 -10.10 12.91 5.84
CA TRP A 186 -10.18 11.47 5.57
C TRP A 186 -8.96 10.80 6.19
N TYR A 187 -9.16 9.63 6.73
CA TYR A 187 -8.07 8.83 7.26
C TYR A 187 -7.96 7.53 6.50
N TYR A 188 -6.74 7.19 6.13
CA TYR A 188 -6.39 5.95 5.46
C TYR A 188 -5.25 5.29 6.20
N ALA A 189 -5.30 3.97 6.34
CA ALA A 189 -4.24 3.20 6.97
C ALA A 189 -4.07 1.85 6.28
N HIS A 190 -2.92 1.22 6.49
CA HIS A 190 -2.65 -0.14 6.05
C HIS A 190 -2.86 -0.37 4.55
N ILE A 191 -2.50 0.63 3.72
CA ILE A 191 -2.66 0.55 2.27
C ILE A 191 -1.70 -0.51 1.73
N ALA A 192 -2.24 -1.49 1.00
CA ALA A 192 -1.48 -2.53 0.33
C ALA A 192 -2.05 -2.83 -1.05
N ALA A 193 -1.19 -2.85 -2.06
CA ALA A 193 -1.53 -3.32 -3.41
C ALA A 193 -0.78 -4.61 -3.72
N LEU A 194 -1.50 -5.65 -4.13
CA LEU A 194 -1.00 -7.01 -4.37
C LEU A 194 -1.28 -7.46 -5.80
N ASP A 195 -0.41 -8.31 -6.34
CA ASP A 195 -0.50 -8.92 -7.65
C ASP A 195 -1.09 -10.34 -7.55
N GLY A 196 -2.27 -10.55 -8.09
CA GLY A 196 -2.93 -11.86 -8.17
C GLY A 196 -3.32 -12.49 -6.83
N VAL A 197 -3.10 -11.80 -5.71
CA VAL A 197 -3.37 -12.29 -4.37
C VAL A 197 -4.38 -11.38 -3.67
N SER A 198 -5.49 -11.95 -3.20
CA SER A 198 -6.53 -11.19 -2.51
C SER A 198 -6.01 -10.52 -1.23
N THR A 199 -6.43 -9.27 -1.01
CA THR A 199 -6.20 -8.53 0.23
C THR A 199 -7.24 -8.85 1.31
N ILE A 200 -8.36 -9.51 0.95
CA ILE A 200 -9.44 -9.85 1.88
C ILE A 200 -8.89 -10.74 3.00
N GLY A 201 -9.08 -10.29 4.25
CA GLY A 201 -8.59 -11.00 5.43
C GLY A 201 -7.06 -10.97 5.62
N ARG A 202 -6.30 -10.36 4.70
CA ARG A 202 -4.85 -10.19 4.84
C ARG A 202 -4.54 -8.81 5.42
N ARG A 203 -3.62 -8.79 6.39
CA ARG A 203 -3.18 -7.55 7.04
C ARG A 203 -1.67 -7.57 7.18
N PHE A 204 -1.05 -6.40 7.09
CA PHE A 204 0.39 -6.23 7.24
C PHE A 204 0.70 -5.63 8.61
N VAL A 205 1.42 -6.40 9.43
CA VAL A 205 2.00 -5.89 10.69
C VAL A 205 3.30 -5.21 10.34
N ARG A 206 3.38 -3.91 10.61
CA ARG A 206 4.58 -3.13 10.34
C ARG A 206 5.50 -3.09 11.53
N ARG A 207 6.76 -3.49 11.32
CA ARG A 207 7.86 -3.29 12.25
C ARG A 207 8.93 -2.41 11.62
N SER A 208 9.61 -1.63 12.44
CA SER A 208 10.65 -0.70 12.01
C SER A 208 12.00 -1.08 12.61
N PRO A 209 13.13 -0.71 11.98
CA PRO A 209 14.44 -0.85 12.55
C PRO A 209 14.51 -0.20 13.94
N ASN A 210 15.17 -0.84 14.91
CA ASN A 210 15.31 -0.35 16.27
C ASN A 210 16.76 -0.06 16.66
N ALA A 211 17.62 -1.03 16.52
CA ALA A 211 19.04 -0.92 16.83
C ALA A 211 19.86 -1.73 15.82
N ILE A 212 21.08 -1.28 15.53
CA ILE A 212 22.03 -2.05 14.72
C ILE A 212 22.32 -3.37 15.44
N ALA A 213 22.35 -4.46 14.67
CA ALA A 213 22.55 -5.81 15.18
C ALA A 213 23.90 -6.40 14.75
N SER A 214 23.92 -7.58 14.12
CA SER A 214 25.16 -8.32 13.84
C SER A 214 26.07 -7.67 12.79
N PHE A 215 25.51 -6.90 11.88
CA PHE A 215 26.26 -6.28 10.78
C PHE A 215 26.13 -4.75 10.79
N ASN A 216 27.26 -4.06 10.65
CA ASN A 216 27.35 -2.60 10.54
C ASN A 216 28.48 -2.24 9.55
N GLN A 217 28.33 -2.64 8.29
CA GLN A 217 29.35 -2.46 7.26
C GLN A 217 29.06 -1.28 6.33
N MET A 218 27.85 -0.71 6.44
CA MET A 218 27.44 0.47 5.65
C MET A 218 27.64 1.76 6.46
N VAL A 219 27.74 2.87 5.77
CA VAL A 219 27.88 4.20 6.37
C VAL A 219 26.50 4.82 6.58
N GLY A 220 26.23 5.31 7.79
CA GLY A 220 24.96 5.94 8.16
C GLY A 220 24.48 5.47 9.54
N SER A 221 23.32 6.00 9.97
CA SER A 221 22.71 5.67 11.25
C SER A 221 21.42 4.90 11.08
N ILE A 222 21.00 4.21 12.13
CA ILE A 222 19.70 3.51 12.19
C ILE A 222 18.53 4.51 12.02
N ASP A 223 18.70 5.75 12.47
CA ASP A 223 17.65 6.78 12.37
C ASP A 223 17.33 7.11 10.91
N ALA A 224 18.34 7.10 10.04
CA ALA A 224 18.17 7.29 8.60
C ALA A 224 17.33 6.20 7.89
N LEU A 225 17.09 5.06 8.56
CA LEU A 225 16.25 3.99 8.03
C LEU A 225 14.79 4.07 8.48
N ARG A 226 14.45 4.96 9.41
CA ARG A 226 13.12 5.01 10.05
C ARG A 226 12.45 6.37 10.08
N ASP A 227 13.18 7.45 9.79
CA ASP A 227 12.67 8.82 9.85
C ASP A 227 11.72 9.17 8.70
N GLY A 228 11.69 8.36 7.63
CA GLY A 228 10.88 8.60 6.43
C GLY A 228 11.41 9.71 5.54
N ASP A 229 12.58 10.25 5.83
CA ASP A 229 13.24 11.27 5.01
C ASP A 229 14.21 10.62 4.02
N ILE A 230 13.92 10.74 2.73
CA ILE A 230 14.80 10.22 1.67
C ILE A 230 16.13 10.98 1.52
N ALA A 231 16.26 12.15 2.16
CA ALA A 231 17.52 12.91 2.17
C ALA A 231 18.53 12.30 3.15
N THR A 232 18.05 11.64 4.21
CA THR A 232 18.88 10.84 5.11
C THR A 232 18.97 9.41 4.61
N ARG A 233 20.15 8.79 4.70
CA ARG A 233 20.34 7.45 4.13
C ARG A 233 21.46 6.68 4.80
N VAL A 234 21.40 5.38 4.61
CA VAL A 234 22.53 4.48 4.77
C VAL A 234 23.14 4.23 3.40
N ALA A 235 24.45 4.27 3.28
CA ALA A 235 25.17 4.13 2.03
C ALA A 235 26.16 2.95 2.09
N SER A 236 26.22 2.20 0.98
CA SER A 236 27.25 1.18 0.75
C SER A 236 28.27 1.68 -0.27
N THR A 237 29.53 1.39 -0.04
CA THR A 237 30.63 1.75 -0.95
C THR A 237 31.13 0.56 -1.77
N ALA A 238 30.70 -0.64 -1.46
CA ALA A 238 31.12 -1.87 -2.15
C ALA A 238 30.00 -2.93 -2.11
N ALA A 239 29.97 -3.79 -3.12
CA ALA A 239 29.08 -4.96 -3.10
C ALA A 239 29.44 -5.91 -1.95
N GLY A 240 28.46 -6.61 -1.43
CA GLY A 240 28.60 -7.55 -0.31
C GLY A 240 28.54 -6.91 1.08
N GLN A 241 28.46 -5.59 1.22
CA GLN A 241 28.29 -4.94 2.50
C GLN A 241 26.89 -5.17 3.08
N ARG A 242 26.85 -5.42 4.37
CA ARG A 242 25.61 -5.70 5.13
C ARG A 242 25.40 -4.68 6.24
N MET A 243 24.15 -4.32 6.47
CA MET A 243 23.69 -3.70 7.70
C MET A 243 22.46 -4.45 8.19
N SER A 244 22.48 -4.83 9.46
CA SER A 244 21.35 -5.53 10.08
C SER A 244 20.86 -4.81 11.31
N PHE A 245 19.62 -5.04 11.66
CA PHE A 245 18.95 -4.38 12.77
C PHE A 245 17.91 -5.28 13.44
N SER A 246 17.75 -5.07 14.74
CA SER A 246 16.58 -5.55 15.47
C SER A 246 15.35 -4.75 15.10
N LEU A 247 14.17 -5.30 15.35
CA LEU A 247 12.90 -4.69 14.99
C LEU A 247 12.12 -4.24 16.22
N THR A 248 11.36 -3.16 16.06
CA THR A 248 10.36 -2.69 17.03
C THR A 248 9.05 -2.40 16.31
N GLY A 249 7.95 -2.44 17.04
CA GLY A 249 6.61 -2.16 16.51
C GLY A 249 5.55 -3.09 17.08
N PRO A 250 4.35 -3.06 16.53
CA PRO A 250 3.27 -3.94 16.94
C PRO A 250 3.62 -5.42 16.80
N THR A 251 3.03 -6.24 17.66
CA THR A 251 3.20 -7.71 17.63
C THR A 251 2.19 -8.40 16.74
N GLY A 252 1.22 -7.67 16.22
CA GLY A 252 0.07 -8.20 15.48
C GLY A 252 -1.16 -8.42 16.36
N PRO A 253 -2.33 -8.66 15.76
CA PRO A 253 -3.54 -8.98 16.51
C PRO A 253 -3.42 -10.34 17.19
N ALA A 254 -4.07 -10.47 18.36
CA ALA A 254 -4.02 -11.71 19.16
C ALA A 254 -4.64 -12.94 18.47
N SER A 255 -5.44 -12.72 17.42
CA SER A 255 -6.14 -13.78 16.69
C SER A 255 -5.66 -13.89 15.24
N VAL A 256 -4.38 -14.18 15.02
CA VAL A 256 -3.87 -14.47 13.67
C VAL A 256 -4.06 -15.95 13.37
N SER A 257 -4.75 -16.26 12.27
CA SER A 257 -4.96 -17.64 11.83
C SER A 257 -3.71 -18.24 11.18
N ALA A 258 -2.94 -17.44 10.46
CA ALA A 258 -1.69 -17.83 9.82
C ALA A 258 -0.87 -16.59 9.41
N ILE A 259 0.45 -16.73 9.39
CA ILE A 259 1.36 -15.74 8.84
C ILE A 259 1.66 -16.13 7.39
N ALA A 260 1.21 -15.32 6.43
CA ALA A 260 1.33 -15.61 5.00
C ALA A 260 2.73 -15.35 4.44
N GLY A 261 3.56 -14.60 5.15
CA GLY A 261 4.93 -14.29 4.74
C GLY A 261 5.57 -13.17 5.53
N VAL A 262 6.86 -13.04 5.38
CA VAL A 262 7.68 -11.94 5.89
C VAL A 262 8.16 -11.12 4.71
N HIS A 263 8.07 -9.81 4.82
CA HIS A 263 8.44 -8.88 3.75
C HIS A 263 9.29 -7.74 4.32
N LEU A 264 10.37 -7.42 3.63
CA LEU A 264 11.18 -6.23 3.89
C LEU A 264 10.97 -5.24 2.75
N LYS A 265 10.48 -4.04 3.08
CA LYS A 265 10.44 -2.89 2.18
C LYS A 265 11.61 -1.98 2.48
N GLN A 266 12.37 -1.62 1.47
CA GLN A 266 13.41 -0.59 1.52
C GLN A 266 13.20 0.40 0.38
N ILE A 267 13.55 1.66 0.59
CA ILE A 267 13.66 2.65 -0.47
C ILE A 267 15.14 2.72 -0.84
N ALA A 268 15.48 2.42 -2.08
CA ALA A 268 16.86 2.32 -2.54
C ALA A 268 17.10 3.10 -3.81
N GLN A 269 18.35 3.59 -3.96
CA GLN A 269 18.85 4.28 -5.12
C GLN A 269 20.31 3.92 -5.32
N ALA A 270 20.74 3.67 -6.55
CA ALA A 270 22.16 3.53 -6.87
C ALA A 270 22.87 4.89 -6.79
N GLY A 271 24.13 4.85 -6.39
CA GLY A 271 25.02 6.00 -6.47
C GLY A 271 25.72 6.08 -7.83
N THR A 272 26.53 7.11 -8.01
CA THR A 272 27.38 7.27 -9.22
C THR A 272 28.56 6.30 -9.23
N VAL A 273 28.90 5.75 -8.08
CA VAL A 273 29.95 4.73 -7.87
C VAL A 273 29.45 3.75 -6.83
N GLY A 274 29.78 2.48 -7.02
CA GLY A 274 29.40 1.43 -6.08
C GLY A 274 28.36 0.45 -6.66
N PRO A 275 27.74 -0.37 -5.81
CA PRO A 275 26.76 -1.36 -6.24
C PRO A 275 25.50 -0.70 -6.78
N ASP A 276 24.92 -1.30 -7.80
CA ASP A 276 23.68 -0.87 -8.45
C ASP A 276 22.48 -1.77 -8.14
N ALA A 277 22.69 -2.75 -7.25
CA ALA A 277 21.65 -3.64 -6.78
C ALA A 277 21.61 -3.72 -5.26
N THR A 278 20.45 -4.08 -4.73
CA THR A 278 20.25 -4.30 -3.30
C THR A 278 19.25 -5.42 -3.05
N THR A 279 19.33 -6.03 -1.88
CA THR A 279 18.33 -6.99 -1.41
C THR A 279 18.19 -6.92 0.10
N GLY A 280 17.07 -7.47 0.60
CA GLY A 280 16.91 -7.76 2.02
C GLY A 280 17.43 -9.14 2.39
N PHE A 281 17.74 -9.33 3.66
CA PHE A 281 17.99 -10.65 4.24
C PHE A 281 17.34 -10.80 5.60
N LEU A 282 17.05 -12.05 5.96
CA LEU A 282 16.64 -12.45 7.29
C LEU A 282 17.80 -13.18 7.96
N ARG A 283 17.98 -12.95 9.27
CA ARG A 283 18.95 -13.71 10.05
C ARG A 283 18.22 -14.59 11.04
N ILE A 284 18.33 -15.92 10.84
CA ILE A 284 17.63 -16.95 11.60
C ILE A 284 18.66 -17.96 12.10
N GLY A 285 18.70 -18.19 13.42
CA GLY A 285 19.67 -19.11 14.00
C GLY A 285 21.13 -18.78 13.70
N GLY A 286 21.47 -17.49 13.46
CA GLY A 286 22.82 -17.07 13.10
C GLY A 286 23.16 -17.20 11.61
N VAL A 287 22.25 -17.71 10.78
CA VAL A 287 22.42 -17.86 9.32
C VAL A 287 21.68 -16.76 8.58
N ASN A 288 22.29 -16.21 7.52
CA ASN A 288 21.67 -15.20 6.67
C ASN A 288 20.94 -15.90 5.52
N HIS A 289 19.71 -15.45 5.26
CA HIS A 289 18.86 -15.91 4.17
C HIS A 289 18.53 -14.71 3.26
N ASP A 290 19.36 -14.53 2.23
CA ASP A 290 19.24 -13.43 1.31
C ASP A 290 18.07 -13.66 0.33
N ALA A 291 17.30 -12.62 0.04
CA ALA A 291 16.37 -12.64 -1.09
C ALA A 291 17.12 -12.41 -2.41
N ALA A 292 16.43 -12.54 -3.54
CA ALA A 292 17.01 -12.19 -4.83
C ALA A 292 17.33 -10.69 -4.89
N PRO A 293 18.51 -10.28 -5.37
CA PRO A 293 18.84 -8.89 -5.53
C PRO A 293 18.00 -8.23 -6.61
N GLU A 294 17.74 -6.94 -6.45
CA GLU A 294 17.03 -6.10 -7.40
C GLU A 294 17.88 -4.90 -7.78
N THR A 295 18.05 -4.68 -9.09
CA THR A 295 18.73 -3.50 -9.62
C THR A 295 17.95 -2.24 -9.28
N VAL A 296 18.65 -1.21 -8.80
CA VAL A 296 18.06 0.08 -8.42
C VAL A 296 18.52 1.18 -9.39
N PRO A 297 17.64 2.14 -9.71
CA PRO A 297 18.02 3.23 -10.60
C PRO A 297 18.97 4.20 -9.89
N ASP A 298 19.87 4.82 -10.67
CA ASP A 298 20.82 5.83 -10.21
C ASP A 298 20.22 7.25 -10.05
N LEU A 299 19.06 7.50 -10.68
CA LEU A 299 18.48 8.85 -10.76
C LEU A 299 17.36 9.12 -9.76
N ALA A 300 16.69 8.09 -9.22
CA ALA A 300 15.59 8.27 -8.29
C ALA A 300 15.44 7.09 -7.32
N PRO A 301 15.12 7.34 -6.06
CA PRO A 301 14.78 6.28 -5.11
C PRO A 301 13.57 5.50 -5.58
N LYS A 302 13.60 4.18 -5.41
CA LYS A 302 12.45 3.30 -5.65
C LYS A 302 12.24 2.33 -4.48
N PRO A 303 11.01 1.87 -4.23
CA PRO A 303 10.76 0.79 -3.29
C PRO A 303 11.28 -0.54 -3.85
N VAL A 304 11.98 -1.29 -3.02
CA VAL A 304 12.44 -2.66 -3.26
C VAL A 304 11.81 -3.56 -2.21
N TYR A 305 11.23 -4.67 -2.65
CA TYR A 305 10.54 -5.62 -1.78
C TYR A 305 11.24 -6.97 -1.79
N SER A 306 11.79 -7.37 -0.65
CA SER A 306 12.29 -8.72 -0.41
C SER A 306 11.23 -9.52 0.32
N SER A 307 10.92 -10.73 -0.11
CA SER A 307 9.77 -11.50 0.36
C SER A 307 10.11 -12.97 0.59
N TRP A 308 9.61 -13.51 1.71
CA TRP A 308 9.76 -14.91 2.10
C TRP A 308 8.38 -15.47 2.49
N ALA A 309 7.80 -16.27 1.60
CA ALA A 309 6.49 -16.89 1.82
C ALA A 309 6.52 -17.98 2.91
N VAL A 310 7.69 -18.60 3.10
CA VAL A 310 7.94 -19.61 4.13
C VAL A 310 9.22 -19.26 4.88
N ASN A 311 9.40 -19.84 6.04
CA ASN A 311 10.66 -19.74 6.79
C ASN A 311 11.81 -20.33 5.95
N PRO A 312 12.80 -19.52 5.52
CA PRO A 312 13.86 -20.02 4.64
C PRO A 312 14.86 -20.95 5.33
N ALA A 313 14.82 -21.07 6.66
CA ALA A 313 15.72 -21.97 7.40
C ALA A 313 15.30 -23.44 7.29
N ASP A 314 14.00 -23.72 7.16
CA ASP A 314 13.45 -25.08 7.20
C ASP A 314 12.29 -25.32 6.22
N ALA A 315 11.94 -24.30 5.44
CA ALA A 315 10.80 -24.27 4.51
C ALA A 315 9.42 -24.49 5.16
N SER A 316 9.32 -24.34 6.48
CA SER A 316 8.05 -24.43 7.21
C SER A 316 7.19 -23.16 7.03
N PRO A 317 5.87 -23.24 7.23
CA PRO A 317 5.05 -22.04 7.36
C PRO A 317 5.55 -21.16 8.52
N TRP A 318 5.41 -19.85 8.36
CA TRP A 318 5.73 -18.89 9.40
C TRP A 318 4.79 -19.03 10.62
N SER A 319 5.36 -18.86 11.80
CA SER A 319 4.63 -18.75 13.07
C SER A 319 5.24 -17.62 13.90
N ASP A 320 4.55 -17.17 14.95
CA ASP A 320 5.08 -16.12 15.85
C ASP A 320 6.42 -16.52 16.47
N LEU A 321 6.65 -17.82 16.71
CA LEU A 321 7.89 -18.35 17.28
C LEU A 321 9.05 -18.39 16.27
N THR A 322 8.76 -18.39 14.97
CA THR A 322 9.77 -18.50 13.91
C THR A 322 10.05 -17.17 13.21
N LEU A 323 9.34 -16.08 13.56
CA LEU A 323 9.60 -14.75 13.01
C LEU A 323 11.05 -14.32 13.32
N PRO A 324 11.75 -13.72 12.33
CA PRO A 324 13.12 -13.28 12.53
C PRO A 324 13.17 -12.11 13.53
N ASN A 325 14.13 -12.17 14.44
CA ASN A 325 14.43 -11.07 15.37
C ASN A 325 15.42 -10.07 14.77
N GLU A 326 16.12 -10.46 13.72
CA GLU A 326 17.11 -9.67 13.02
C GLU A 326 16.84 -9.72 11.51
N VAL A 327 16.79 -8.56 10.88
CA VAL A 327 16.67 -8.40 9.45
C VAL A 327 17.72 -7.42 8.97
N GLY A 328 17.99 -7.38 7.68
CA GLY A 328 18.97 -6.43 7.18
C GLY A 328 18.90 -6.22 5.68
N ILE A 329 19.76 -5.33 5.23
CA ILE A 329 19.97 -4.95 3.84
C ILE A 329 21.36 -5.38 3.39
N LEU A 330 21.47 -5.78 2.15
CA LEU A 330 22.69 -6.21 1.48
C LEU A 330 22.84 -5.41 0.18
N SER A 331 23.99 -4.78 -0.01
CA SER A 331 24.38 -4.22 -1.31
C SER A 331 24.90 -5.33 -2.24
N ALA A 332 24.40 -5.44 -3.45
CA ALA A 332 24.73 -6.49 -4.38
C ALA A 332 25.31 -5.95 -5.70
#